data_e918cd15fef4ba957d06550fe37df285
#
_entry.id   e918cd15fef4ba957d06550fe37df285
#
_cell.length_a   1.000
_cell.length_b   1.000
_cell.length_c   1.000
_cell.angle_alpha   90.00
_cell.angle_beta   90.00
_cell.angle_gamma   90.00
#
_symmetry.space_group_name_H-M   'P 1'
#
loop_
_entity.id
_entity.type
_entity.pdbx_description
1 polymer ?
#
loop_
_entity_poly.entity_id
_entity_poly.type
_entity_poly.pdbx_seq_one_letter_code
_entity_poly.pdbx_strand_id
1 'polypeptide(L)'
;MSRLRELHPRVTADEACGLFGFTRQAYYQGFRRGYDSSVAIDRILDAVGKIRKTHPKMGIRKLKVVLARDYAIDVGRDSLFDIMRNAGLLVRKRMRHRRTTFSGHGMRTYPNLIKEIVPSRPDEIWVTDITYLHVQGRHMYVFLVTDMYSRMVIGWKVADNMRDDNAIEALKMAFRGMNPQYRLLPVIHHSDRGSQYCSMEYVRLMKRHSMAISMTEGGDPRDNPIAERVNGIIKNEYLYPLQVTMAGLSMRVHKAIHAYNAERPHLSLNMNTPEHVYRTGEPTNRLWKNYYPYYDNLNILQ
;
A
#
# COMPACT_ATOMS: atom_id res chain seq x y z
N MET A 1 -20.02 3.90 -42.11
CA MET A 1 -21.47 4.13 -42.18
C MET A 1 -21.86 5.54 -41.74
N SER A 2 -21.58 5.99 -40.48
CA SER A 2 -21.93 7.36 -40.01
C SER A 2 -21.30 8.43 -40.89
N ARG A 3 -20.01 8.32 -41.21
CA ARG A 3 -19.29 9.25 -42.09
C ARG A 3 -19.79 9.26 -43.53
N LEU A 4 -20.32 8.13 -44.07
CA LEU A 4 -20.94 8.05 -45.40
C LEU A 4 -22.24 8.88 -45.44
N ARG A 5 -23.05 8.80 -44.40
CA ARG A 5 -24.32 9.57 -44.30
C ARG A 5 -24.09 11.07 -44.05
N GLU A 6 -23.01 11.43 -43.36
CA GLU A 6 -22.59 12.84 -43.24
C GLU A 6 -22.19 13.44 -44.60
N LEU A 7 -21.45 12.65 -45.41
CA LEU A 7 -21.00 13.08 -46.73
C LEU A 7 -22.11 12.99 -47.79
N HIS A 8 -23.07 12.07 -47.64
CA HIS A 8 -24.16 11.81 -48.59
C HIS A 8 -25.52 11.75 -47.85
N PRO A 9 -26.10 12.88 -47.48
CA PRO A 9 -27.33 12.95 -46.67
C PRO A 9 -28.58 12.29 -47.30
N ARG A 10 -28.57 12.06 -48.62
CA ARG A 10 -29.66 11.39 -49.36
C ARG A 10 -29.61 9.88 -49.28
N VAL A 11 -28.50 9.27 -48.86
CA VAL A 11 -28.37 7.80 -48.75
C VAL A 11 -29.14 7.32 -47.53
N THR A 12 -30.09 6.44 -47.72
CA THR A 12 -30.87 5.82 -46.67
C THR A 12 -30.04 4.82 -45.86
N ALA A 13 -30.49 4.49 -44.64
CA ALA A 13 -29.81 3.47 -43.81
C ALA A 13 -29.83 2.10 -44.48
N ASP A 14 -30.86 1.76 -45.23
CA ASP A 14 -30.98 0.48 -45.96
C ASP A 14 -29.99 0.37 -47.10
N GLU A 15 -29.89 1.41 -47.90
CA GLU A 15 -28.92 1.49 -49.01
C GLU A 15 -27.47 1.41 -48.49
N ALA A 16 -27.19 2.17 -47.45
CA ALA A 16 -25.88 2.12 -46.77
C ALA A 16 -25.56 0.73 -46.21
N CYS A 17 -26.54 0.08 -45.56
CA CYS A 17 -26.38 -1.28 -45.03
C CYS A 17 -26.11 -2.31 -46.12
N GLY A 18 -26.88 -2.22 -47.23
CA GLY A 18 -26.71 -3.08 -48.40
C GLY A 18 -25.31 -2.99 -49.03
N LEU A 19 -24.75 -1.77 -49.14
CA LEU A 19 -23.40 -1.55 -49.66
C LEU A 19 -22.30 -2.24 -48.84
N PHE A 20 -22.49 -2.38 -47.51
CA PHE A 20 -21.49 -3.00 -46.62
C PHE A 20 -21.85 -4.42 -46.20
N GLY A 21 -22.88 -5.02 -46.76
CA GLY A 21 -23.29 -6.42 -46.45
C GLY A 21 -23.88 -6.62 -45.08
N PHE A 22 -24.40 -5.55 -44.43
CA PHE A 22 -25.04 -5.62 -43.11
C PHE A 22 -26.57 -5.56 -43.24
N THR A 23 -27.29 -6.22 -42.32
CA THR A 23 -28.71 -5.97 -42.14
C THR A 23 -28.93 -4.68 -41.37
N ARG A 24 -30.02 -3.98 -41.63
CA ARG A 24 -30.44 -2.78 -40.87
C ARG A 24 -30.50 -3.05 -39.37
N GLN A 25 -30.98 -4.24 -38.98
CA GLN A 25 -31.04 -4.66 -37.59
C GLN A 25 -29.64 -4.81 -36.97
N ALA A 26 -28.69 -5.44 -37.67
CA ALA A 26 -27.31 -5.58 -37.22
C ALA A 26 -26.61 -4.22 -37.05
N TYR A 27 -26.90 -3.25 -37.95
CA TYR A 27 -26.38 -1.90 -37.85
C TYR A 27 -26.88 -1.19 -36.58
N TYR A 28 -28.20 -1.17 -36.33
CA TYR A 28 -28.72 -0.51 -35.14
C TYR A 28 -28.36 -1.23 -33.85
N GLN A 29 -28.28 -2.56 -33.84
CA GLN A 29 -27.75 -3.31 -32.71
C GLN A 29 -26.27 -2.99 -32.43
N GLY A 30 -25.45 -2.88 -33.47
CA GLY A 30 -24.05 -2.47 -33.34
C GLY A 30 -23.90 -1.04 -32.79
N PHE A 31 -24.73 -0.11 -33.29
CA PHE A 31 -24.77 1.26 -32.79
C PHE A 31 -25.21 1.34 -31.33
N ARG A 32 -26.25 0.63 -30.96
CA ARG A 32 -26.75 0.57 -29.57
C ARG A 32 -25.71 -0.05 -28.63
N ARG A 33 -25.08 -1.17 -29.02
CA ARG A 33 -23.97 -1.78 -28.25
C ARG A 33 -22.79 -0.81 -28.07
N GLY A 34 -22.44 -0.08 -29.12
CA GLY A 34 -21.38 0.94 -29.06
C GLY A 34 -21.73 2.08 -28.10
N TYR A 35 -22.96 2.57 -28.12
CA TYR A 35 -23.44 3.60 -27.20
C TYR A 35 -23.45 3.11 -25.75
N ASP A 36 -24.05 1.94 -25.48
CA ASP A 36 -24.09 1.34 -24.15
C ASP A 36 -22.69 1.07 -23.61
N SER A 37 -21.76 0.68 -24.47
CA SER A 37 -20.35 0.50 -24.12
C SER A 37 -19.66 1.80 -23.77
N SER A 38 -19.93 2.91 -24.50
CA SER A 38 -19.32 4.21 -24.21
C SER A 38 -19.81 4.78 -22.88
N VAL A 39 -21.10 4.70 -22.60
CA VAL A 39 -21.69 5.13 -21.33
C VAL A 39 -21.13 4.33 -20.15
N ALA A 40 -20.94 3.01 -20.34
CA ALA A 40 -20.30 2.17 -19.32
C ALA A 40 -18.84 2.56 -19.06
N ILE A 41 -18.08 2.88 -20.13
CA ILE A 41 -16.69 3.34 -20.01
C ILE A 41 -16.62 4.67 -19.27
N ASP A 42 -17.46 5.64 -19.61
CA ASP A 42 -17.50 6.95 -18.94
C ASP A 42 -17.80 6.81 -17.44
N ARG A 43 -18.76 5.94 -17.10
CA ARG A 43 -19.06 5.63 -15.70
C ARG A 43 -17.86 5.03 -14.96
N ILE A 44 -17.09 4.12 -15.59
CA ILE A 44 -15.87 3.55 -15.02
C ILE A 44 -14.83 4.65 -14.82
N LEU A 45 -14.59 5.50 -15.81
CA LEU A 45 -13.59 6.57 -15.75
C LEU A 45 -13.92 7.62 -14.68
N ASP A 46 -15.20 8.00 -14.54
CA ASP A 46 -15.64 8.91 -13.47
C ASP A 46 -15.40 8.30 -12.09
N ALA A 47 -15.79 7.03 -11.88
CA ALA A 47 -15.54 6.33 -10.63
C ALA A 47 -14.04 6.22 -10.31
N VAL A 48 -13.21 5.87 -11.29
CA VAL A 48 -11.74 5.86 -11.16
C VAL A 48 -11.20 7.24 -10.80
N GLY A 49 -11.72 8.29 -11.41
CA GLY A 49 -11.37 9.68 -11.10
C GLY A 49 -11.64 10.02 -9.64
N LYS A 50 -12.79 9.61 -9.10
CA LYS A 50 -13.15 9.77 -7.67
C LYS A 50 -12.21 8.98 -6.76
N ILE A 51 -11.97 7.70 -7.06
CA ILE A 51 -11.05 6.85 -6.28
C ILE A 51 -9.65 7.46 -6.25
N ARG A 52 -9.15 7.99 -7.36
CA ARG A 52 -7.80 8.54 -7.45
C ARG A 52 -7.59 9.86 -6.71
N LYS A 53 -8.63 10.55 -6.29
CA LYS A 53 -8.51 11.69 -5.36
C LYS A 53 -7.92 11.25 -4.02
N THR A 54 -8.32 10.08 -3.51
CA THR A 54 -7.82 9.50 -2.26
C THR A 54 -6.63 8.56 -2.51
N HIS A 55 -6.67 7.79 -3.60
CA HIS A 55 -5.68 6.76 -3.95
C HIS A 55 -4.99 7.05 -5.30
N PRO A 56 -4.11 8.05 -5.40
CA PRO A 56 -3.61 8.57 -6.68
C PRO A 56 -2.94 7.52 -7.58
N LYS A 57 -2.32 6.51 -6.98
CA LYS A 57 -1.55 5.48 -7.72
C LYS A 57 -2.03 4.06 -7.44
N MET A 58 -3.33 3.89 -7.18
CA MET A 58 -3.90 2.55 -7.04
C MET A 58 -3.85 1.80 -8.37
N GLY A 59 -3.27 0.59 -8.35
CA GLY A 59 -3.15 -0.28 -9.54
C GLY A 59 -4.43 -1.04 -9.86
N ILE A 60 -4.54 -1.51 -11.11
CA ILE A 60 -5.73 -2.13 -11.72
C ILE A 60 -6.40 -3.20 -10.85
N ARG A 61 -5.63 -4.16 -10.28
CA ARG A 61 -6.21 -5.24 -9.46
C ARG A 61 -6.99 -4.73 -8.25
N LYS A 62 -6.50 -3.65 -7.61
CA LYS A 62 -7.16 -3.02 -6.47
C LYS A 62 -8.31 -2.12 -6.91
N LEU A 63 -8.12 -1.37 -8.02
CA LEU A 63 -9.20 -0.58 -8.62
C LEU A 63 -10.41 -1.43 -8.93
N LYS A 64 -10.23 -2.63 -9.53
CA LYS A 64 -11.33 -3.56 -9.80
C LYS A 64 -12.12 -3.87 -8.52
N VAL A 65 -11.44 -4.17 -7.43
CA VAL A 65 -12.09 -4.50 -6.16
C VAL A 65 -12.88 -3.31 -5.60
N VAL A 66 -12.29 -2.11 -5.63
CA VAL A 66 -12.94 -0.88 -5.15
C VAL A 66 -14.12 -0.51 -6.04
N LEU A 67 -14.00 -0.64 -7.37
CA LEU A 67 -15.11 -0.40 -8.31
C LEU A 67 -16.29 -1.33 -8.04
N ALA A 68 -16.04 -2.60 -7.79
CA ALA A 68 -17.10 -3.57 -7.47
C ALA A 68 -17.74 -3.28 -6.10
N ARG A 69 -16.91 -3.03 -5.07
CA ARG A 69 -17.35 -2.83 -3.69
C ARG A 69 -18.11 -1.52 -3.49
N ASP A 70 -17.57 -0.39 -4.00
CA ASP A 70 -18.03 0.94 -3.63
C ASP A 70 -18.90 1.61 -4.71
N TYR A 71 -18.82 1.14 -5.95
CA TYR A 71 -19.51 1.73 -7.09
C TYR A 71 -20.47 0.77 -7.80
N ALA A 72 -20.54 -0.49 -7.35
CA ALA A 72 -21.33 -1.56 -8.00
C ALA A 72 -21.00 -1.71 -9.51
N ILE A 73 -19.71 -1.56 -9.85
CA ILE A 73 -19.19 -1.69 -11.21
C ILE A 73 -18.37 -2.98 -11.26
N ASP A 74 -18.92 -4.03 -11.91
CA ASP A 74 -18.13 -5.23 -12.22
C ASP A 74 -17.55 -5.13 -13.63
N VAL A 75 -16.23 -5.18 -13.71
CA VAL A 75 -15.45 -5.08 -14.95
C VAL A 75 -14.31 -6.09 -14.93
N GLY A 76 -14.07 -6.76 -16.06
CA GLY A 76 -12.94 -7.67 -16.20
C GLY A 76 -11.60 -6.95 -15.99
N ARG A 77 -10.60 -7.64 -15.42
CA ARG A 77 -9.26 -7.07 -15.18
C ARG A 77 -8.63 -6.52 -16.45
N ASP A 78 -8.68 -7.29 -17.53
CA ASP A 78 -8.02 -6.94 -18.79
C ASP A 78 -8.79 -5.83 -19.52
N SER A 79 -10.13 -5.86 -19.47
CA SER A 79 -10.97 -4.76 -19.98
C SER A 79 -10.70 -3.47 -19.22
N LEU A 80 -10.61 -3.50 -17.89
CA LEU A 80 -10.26 -2.33 -17.09
C LEU A 80 -8.85 -1.81 -17.44
N PHE A 81 -7.89 -2.73 -17.66
CA PHE A 81 -6.53 -2.36 -18.06
C PHE A 81 -6.52 -1.64 -19.41
N ASP A 82 -7.29 -2.12 -20.40
CA ASP A 82 -7.37 -1.50 -21.72
C ASP A 82 -8.09 -0.14 -21.69
N ILE A 83 -9.18 -0.02 -20.92
CA ILE A 83 -9.85 1.26 -20.68
C ILE A 83 -8.86 2.27 -20.08
N MET A 84 -8.13 1.88 -19.03
CA MET A 84 -7.16 2.75 -18.36
C MET A 84 -5.95 3.09 -19.24
N ARG A 85 -5.53 2.16 -20.11
CA ARG A 85 -4.47 2.39 -21.09
C ARG A 85 -4.90 3.43 -22.11
N ASN A 86 -6.08 3.25 -22.70
CA ASN A 86 -6.61 4.14 -23.74
C ASN A 86 -6.86 5.56 -23.20
N ALA A 87 -7.27 5.66 -21.92
CA ALA A 87 -7.42 6.93 -21.23
C ALA A 87 -6.09 7.55 -20.72
N GLY A 88 -4.93 6.91 -20.95
CA GLY A 88 -3.63 7.41 -20.46
C GLY A 88 -3.47 7.37 -18.94
N LEU A 89 -4.29 6.58 -18.24
CA LEU A 89 -4.39 6.57 -16.77
C LEU A 89 -3.60 5.42 -16.10
N LEU A 90 -2.73 4.71 -16.81
CA LEU A 90 -1.90 3.67 -16.20
C LEU A 90 -0.85 4.28 -15.27
N VAL A 91 -0.65 3.64 -14.13
CA VAL A 91 0.39 4.06 -13.16
C VAL A 91 1.77 3.69 -13.70
N ARG A 92 2.60 4.69 -13.93
CA ARG A 92 3.98 4.50 -14.39
C ARG A 92 4.85 3.89 -13.27
N LYS A 93 5.69 2.93 -13.63
CA LYS A 93 6.69 2.35 -12.72
C LYS A 93 7.74 3.41 -12.38
N ARG A 94 8.00 3.64 -11.09
CA ARG A 94 9.01 4.59 -10.65
C ARG A 94 10.39 3.92 -10.61
N MET A 95 11.43 4.66 -10.97
CA MET A 95 12.82 4.22 -10.78
C MET A 95 13.15 4.14 -9.28
N ARG A 96 13.88 3.09 -8.88
CA ARG A 96 14.34 2.92 -7.49
C ARG A 96 15.43 3.94 -7.18
N HIS A 97 15.29 4.68 -6.09
CA HIS A 97 16.38 5.48 -5.52
C HIS A 97 17.25 4.60 -4.62
N ARG A 98 18.56 4.90 -4.61
CA ARG A 98 19.55 4.22 -3.75
C ARG A 98 19.28 4.52 -2.27
N ARG A 99 19.63 3.57 -1.43
CA ARG A 99 19.50 3.64 0.03
C ARG A 99 20.64 4.40 0.68
N THR A 100 20.32 5.03 1.81
CA THR A 100 21.29 5.60 2.75
C THR A 100 20.82 5.27 4.16
N THR A 101 21.31 4.16 4.74
CA THR A 101 21.17 3.89 6.17
C THR A 101 22.56 3.86 6.79
N PHE A 102 22.81 4.67 7.81
CA PHE A 102 24.03 4.65 8.62
C PHE A 102 23.78 3.75 9.83
N SER A 103 24.42 2.58 9.89
CA SER A 103 24.27 1.60 10.99
C SER A 103 25.55 1.44 11.85
N GLY A 104 26.56 2.30 11.63
CA GLY A 104 27.85 2.22 12.35
C GLY A 104 27.88 3.12 13.59
N HIS A 105 27.18 2.74 14.66
CA HIS A 105 27.31 3.40 15.97
C HIS A 105 27.64 2.33 17.04
N GLY A 106 28.40 2.68 18.08
CA GLY A 106 28.82 1.80 19.18
C GLY A 106 27.71 1.47 20.21
N MET A 107 26.42 1.64 19.89
CA MET A 107 25.34 1.36 20.81
C MET A 107 24.99 -0.12 20.84
N ARG A 108 24.37 -0.59 21.96
CA ARG A 108 23.93 -1.95 22.13
C ARG A 108 22.89 -2.33 21.06
N THR A 109 23.13 -3.42 20.34
CA THR A 109 22.19 -4.03 19.40
C THR A 109 21.57 -5.29 20.00
N TYR A 110 20.46 -5.75 19.40
CA TYR A 110 19.70 -6.91 19.83
C TYR A 110 19.63 -7.96 18.70
N PRO A 111 19.45 -9.25 19.02
CA PRO A 111 19.38 -10.30 18.01
C PRO A 111 18.13 -10.16 17.14
N ASN A 112 18.17 -10.76 15.95
CA ASN A 112 16.99 -10.86 15.09
C ASN A 112 16.11 -12.02 15.56
N LEU A 113 15.01 -11.71 16.20
CA LEU A 113 14.05 -12.68 16.74
C LEU A 113 12.99 -13.10 15.73
N ILE A 114 12.85 -12.41 14.59
CA ILE A 114 11.73 -12.64 13.66
C ILE A 114 12.12 -13.37 12.38
N LYS A 115 13.35 -13.80 12.25
CA LYS A 115 13.92 -14.38 11.02
C LYS A 115 13.07 -15.54 10.45
N GLU A 116 12.53 -16.37 11.33
CA GLU A 116 11.74 -17.55 10.96
C GLU A 116 10.27 -17.46 11.43
N ILE A 117 9.90 -16.37 12.09
CA ILE A 117 8.56 -16.20 12.64
C ILE A 117 7.61 -15.64 11.58
N VAL A 118 6.46 -16.29 11.48
CA VAL A 118 5.30 -15.79 10.75
C VAL A 118 4.25 -15.42 11.78
N PRO A 119 3.87 -14.14 11.87
CA PRO A 119 2.87 -13.76 12.85
C PRO A 119 1.55 -14.49 12.60
N SER A 120 0.94 -14.95 13.68
CA SER A 120 -0.31 -15.70 13.69
C SER A 120 -1.53 -14.81 14.00
N ARG A 121 -1.28 -13.62 14.55
CA ARG A 121 -2.31 -12.67 15.00
C ARG A 121 -1.83 -11.22 14.90
N PRO A 122 -2.76 -10.24 14.92
CA PRO A 122 -2.42 -8.85 15.15
C PRO A 122 -1.68 -8.66 16.50
N ASP A 123 -0.89 -7.59 16.58
CA ASP A 123 -0.11 -7.23 17.77
C ASP A 123 0.84 -8.32 18.28
N GLU A 124 1.31 -9.21 17.40
CA GLU A 124 2.34 -10.18 17.74
C GLU A 124 3.75 -9.65 17.40
N ILE A 125 3.89 -9.04 16.23
CA ILE A 125 5.14 -8.44 15.78
C ILE A 125 4.86 -7.04 15.24
N TRP A 126 5.51 -6.04 15.80
CA TRP A 126 5.53 -4.68 15.29
C TRP A 126 6.85 -4.41 14.61
N VAL A 127 6.80 -3.91 13.39
CA VAL A 127 8.00 -3.53 12.62
C VAL A 127 8.03 -2.01 12.47
N THR A 128 9.22 -1.42 12.65
CA THR A 128 9.43 0.02 12.57
C THR A 128 10.47 0.37 11.53
N ASP A 129 10.27 1.51 10.89
CA ASP A 129 11.24 2.08 9.96
C ASP A 129 10.95 3.58 9.79
N ILE A 130 11.98 4.33 9.34
CA ILE A 130 11.89 5.76 9.08
C ILE A 130 11.99 5.99 7.57
N THR A 131 11.05 6.75 7.04
CA THR A 131 11.17 7.26 5.67
C THR A 131 11.32 8.77 5.66
N TYR A 132 12.11 9.29 4.73
CA TYR A 132 12.30 10.73 4.59
C TYR A 132 11.53 11.28 3.38
N LEU A 133 11.05 12.50 3.52
CA LEU A 133 10.37 13.27 2.51
C LEU A 133 11.16 14.55 2.25
N HIS A 134 11.17 15.02 1.01
CA HIS A 134 11.74 16.32 0.68
C HIS A 134 10.60 17.32 0.50
N VAL A 135 10.55 18.33 1.37
CA VAL A 135 9.48 19.32 1.42
C VAL A 135 10.10 20.70 1.48
N GLN A 136 9.81 21.56 0.52
CA GLN A 136 10.30 22.95 0.47
C GLN A 136 11.81 23.10 0.73
N GLY A 137 12.62 22.23 0.10
CA GLY A 137 14.09 22.25 0.23
C GLY A 137 14.64 21.60 1.50
N ARG A 138 13.81 21.08 2.40
CA ARG A 138 14.21 20.44 3.65
C ARG A 138 13.88 18.96 3.69
N HIS A 139 14.66 18.19 4.44
CA HIS A 139 14.34 16.80 4.77
C HIS A 139 13.40 16.73 5.97
N MET A 140 12.32 16.01 5.80
CA MET A 140 11.36 15.65 6.85
C MET A 140 11.35 14.15 7.02
N TYR A 141 11.14 13.69 8.22
CA TYR A 141 11.19 12.27 8.59
C TYR A 141 9.82 11.80 9.02
N VAL A 142 9.43 10.63 8.56
CA VAL A 142 8.18 9.97 8.97
C VAL A 142 8.56 8.65 9.61
N PHE A 143 8.35 8.56 10.90
CA PHE A 143 8.50 7.35 11.71
C PHE A 143 7.21 6.55 11.59
N LEU A 144 7.30 5.28 11.25
CA LEU A 144 6.14 4.40 11.15
C LEU A 144 6.32 3.17 12.03
N VAL A 145 5.28 2.81 12.77
CA VAL A 145 5.14 1.53 13.45
C VAL A 145 4.03 0.76 12.76
N THR A 146 4.35 -0.42 12.26
CA THR A 146 3.43 -1.23 11.45
C THR A 146 3.24 -2.60 12.11
N ASP A 147 2.00 -3.02 12.27
CA ASP A 147 1.67 -4.39 12.64
C ASP A 147 2.03 -5.34 11.50
N MET A 148 2.88 -6.33 11.79
CA MET A 148 3.39 -7.23 10.76
C MET A 148 2.33 -8.18 10.22
N TYR A 149 1.31 -8.55 11.00
CA TYR A 149 0.22 -9.43 10.58
C TYR A 149 -0.73 -8.74 9.60
N SER A 150 -1.32 -7.64 10.02
CA SER A 150 -2.34 -6.90 9.27
C SER A 150 -1.79 -5.89 8.28
N ARG A 151 -0.50 -5.54 8.34
CA ARG A 151 0.12 -4.43 7.59
C ARG A 151 -0.40 -3.05 8.00
N MET A 152 -1.19 -2.95 9.06
CA MET A 152 -1.73 -1.69 9.54
C MET A 152 -0.62 -0.81 10.11
N VAL A 153 -0.59 0.45 9.73
CA VAL A 153 0.23 1.46 10.42
C VAL A 153 -0.50 1.83 11.70
N ILE A 154 0.03 1.39 12.83
CA ILE A 154 -0.56 1.55 14.16
C ILE A 154 -0.01 2.74 14.95
N GLY A 155 1.14 3.27 14.53
CA GLY A 155 1.74 4.45 15.12
C GLY A 155 2.59 5.20 14.13
N TRP A 156 2.63 6.52 14.24
CA TRP A 156 3.43 7.36 13.35
C TRP A 156 3.76 8.72 13.95
N LYS A 157 4.85 9.33 13.46
CA LYS A 157 5.27 10.69 13.79
C LYS A 157 5.93 11.35 12.59
N VAL A 158 5.64 12.62 12.35
CA VAL A 158 6.36 13.48 11.41
C VAL A 158 7.25 14.41 12.18
N ALA A 159 8.52 14.53 11.76
CA ALA A 159 9.51 15.39 12.41
C ALA A 159 10.50 15.97 11.41
N ASP A 160 11.22 17.00 11.80
CA ASP A 160 12.31 17.63 11.04
C ASP A 160 13.70 17.05 11.35
N ASN A 161 13.75 16.10 12.27
CA ASN A 161 14.99 15.45 12.71
C ASN A 161 14.73 13.95 13.02
N MET A 162 15.82 13.17 13.17
CA MET A 162 15.76 11.72 13.47
C MET A 162 16.01 11.40 14.94
N ARG A 163 15.67 12.28 15.87
CA ARG A 163 15.86 12.02 17.31
C ARG A 163 14.95 10.91 17.81
N ASP A 164 15.37 10.29 18.88
CA ASP A 164 14.68 9.16 19.52
C ASP A 164 13.33 9.56 20.14
N ASP A 165 13.17 10.81 20.58
CA ASP A 165 11.90 11.34 21.07
C ASP A 165 10.75 11.19 20.03
N ASN A 166 11.06 11.36 18.75
CA ASN A 166 10.08 11.18 17.67
C ASN A 166 9.72 9.70 17.45
N ALA A 167 10.69 8.79 17.54
CA ALA A 167 10.43 7.35 17.51
C ALA A 167 9.59 6.91 18.72
N ILE A 168 9.87 7.46 19.90
CA ILE A 168 9.11 7.23 21.14
C ILE A 168 7.66 7.68 20.98
N GLU A 169 7.40 8.86 20.38
CA GLU A 169 6.03 9.34 20.16
C GLU A 169 5.24 8.43 19.19
N ALA A 170 5.88 7.95 18.12
CA ALA A 170 5.26 6.97 17.22
C ALA A 170 4.91 5.66 17.95
N LEU A 171 5.83 5.17 18.78
CA LEU A 171 5.62 3.95 19.58
C LEU A 171 4.53 4.13 20.64
N LYS A 172 4.48 5.27 21.33
CA LYS A 172 3.40 5.61 22.27
C LYS A 172 2.03 5.65 21.60
N MET A 173 1.96 6.14 20.35
CA MET A 173 0.72 6.10 19.57
C MET A 173 0.28 4.65 19.33
N ALA A 174 1.20 3.77 18.94
CA ALA A 174 0.92 2.34 18.73
C ALA A 174 0.37 1.69 20.00
N PHE A 175 0.97 1.94 21.18
CA PHE A 175 0.47 1.41 22.44
C PHE A 175 -0.96 1.88 22.79
N ARG A 176 -1.27 3.16 22.53
CA ARG A 176 -2.63 3.68 22.74
C ARG A 176 -3.68 3.02 21.84
N GLY A 177 -3.30 2.70 20.61
CA GLY A 177 -4.16 2.07 19.60
C GLY A 177 -4.17 0.54 19.64
N MET A 178 -3.39 -0.09 20.52
CA MET A 178 -3.28 -1.55 20.60
C MET A 178 -4.63 -2.21 20.87
N ASN A 179 -4.91 -3.30 20.15
CA ASN A 179 -6.16 -4.03 20.30
C ASN A 179 -6.27 -4.58 21.74
N PRO A 180 -7.33 -4.25 22.50
CA PRO A 180 -7.51 -4.71 23.87
C PRO A 180 -7.41 -6.22 24.05
N GLN A 181 -7.84 -7.01 23.05
CA GLN A 181 -7.80 -8.46 23.03
C GLN A 181 -6.38 -9.04 23.14
N TYR A 182 -5.38 -8.32 22.62
CA TYR A 182 -3.99 -8.78 22.55
C TYR A 182 -3.06 -8.08 23.54
N ARG A 183 -3.57 -7.11 24.31
CA ARG A 183 -2.76 -6.23 25.17
C ARG A 183 -1.90 -6.96 26.21
N LEU A 184 -2.33 -8.11 26.66
CA LEU A 184 -1.60 -8.93 27.65
C LEU A 184 -0.73 -10.02 27.01
N LEU A 185 -0.74 -10.14 25.69
CA LEU A 185 0.06 -11.14 24.99
C LEU A 185 1.45 -10.60 24.66
N PRO A 186 2.46 -11.47 24.51
CA PRO A 186 3.81 -11.05 24.12
C PRO A 186 3.82 -10.35 22.77
N VAL A 187 4.59 -9.25 22.68
CA VAL A 187 4.83 -8.50 21.44
C VAL A 187 6.31 -8.42 21.17
N ILE A 188 6.70 -8.68 19.94
CA ILE A 188 8.07 -8.47 19.45
C ILE A 188 8.11 -7.16 18.70
N HIS A 189 9.02 -6.26 19.08
CA HIS A 189 9.31 -5.05 18.34
C HIS A 189 10.57 -5.25 17.51
N HIS A 190 10.48 -5.06 16.20
CA HIS A 190 11.59 -5.23 15.28
C HIS A 190 11.90 -3.92 14.52
N SER A 191 13.19 -3.55 14.48
CA SER A 191 13.69 -2.36 13.80
C SER A 191 15.01 -2.63 13.09
N ASP A 192 15.46 -1.68 12.28
CA ASP A 192 16.86 -1.61 11.91
C ASP A 192 17.74 -1.20 13.12
N ARG A 193 19.07 -1.12 12.91
CA ARG A 193 20.04 -0.72 13.95
C ARG A 193 20.21 0.80 14.03
N GLY A 194 19.20 1.59 13.69
CA GLY A 194 19.26 3.03 13.82
C GLY A 194 19.47 3.49 15.27
N SER A 195 20.27 4.53 15.49
CA SER A 195 20.62 5.04 16.84
C SER A 195 19.38 5.39 17.68
N GLN A 196 18.31 5.88 17.05
CA GLN A 196 17.04 6.21 17.71
C GLN A 196 16.36 5.00 18.35
N TYR A 197 16.51 3.79 17.77
CA TYR A 197 15.94 2.54 18.29
C TYR A 197 16.84 1.88 19.35
N CYS A 198 18.12 2.27 19.38
CA CYS A 198 19.11 1.80 20.35
C CYS A 198 19.18 2.71 21.61
N SER A 199 18.46 3.86 21.61
CA SER A 199 18.53 4.80 22.74
C SER A 199 17.97 4.19 24.02
N MET A 200 18.55 4.61 25.18
CA MET A 200 18.12 4.09 26.48
C MET A 200 16.63 4.37 26.75
N GLU A 201 16.13 5.53 26.36
CA GLU A 201 14.73 5.91 26.59
C GLU A 201 13.78 5.07 25.75
N TYR A 202 14.12 4.80 24.49
CA TYR A 202 13.34 3.94 23.62
C TYR A 202 13.30 2.49 24.17
N VAL A 203 14.44 1.97 24.57
CA VAL A 203 14.56 0.61 25.15
C VAL A 203 13.83 0.52 26.49
N ARG A 204 13.90 1.56 27.36
CA ARG A 204 13.13 1.60 28.61
C ARG A 204 11.63 1.55 28.36
N LEU A 205 11.13 2.29 27.36
CA LEU A 205 9.72 2.26 27.00
C LEU A 205 9.27 0.87 26.59
N MET A 206 10.03 0.18 25.72
CA MET A 206 9.72 -1.19 25.31
C MET A 206 9.70 -2.16 26.51
N LYS A 207 10.70 -2.08 27.41
CA LYS A 207 10.77 -2.91 28.60
C LYS A 207 9.61 -2.67 29.56
N ARG A 208 9.15 -1.41 29.75
CA ARG A 208 7.95 -1.10 30.56
C ARG A 208 6.69 -1.76 30.01
N HIS A 209 6.62 -2.01 28.71
CA HIS A 209 5.52 -2.71 28.06
C HIS A 209 5.81 -4.20 27.82
N SER A 210 6.84 -4.75 28.46
CA SER A 210 7.23 -6.18 28.36
C SER A 210 7.43 -6.67 26.92
N MET A 211 7.87 -5.78 26.01
CA MET A 211 8.15 -6.14 24.63
C MET A 211 9.50 -6.82 24.48
N ALA A 212 9.58 -7.85 23.65
CA ALA A 212 10.83 -8.40 23.17
C ALA A 212 11.42 -7.49 22.08
N ILE A 213 12.73 -7.22 22.18
CA ILE A 213 13.44 -6.31 21.27
C ILE A 213 14.19 -7.13 20.23
N SER A 214 13.96 -6.85 18.98
CA SER A 214 14.56 -7.50 17.81
C SER A 214 15.13 -6.45 16.85
N MET A 215 16.28 -6.75 16.23
CA MET A 215 16.91 -5.87 15.25
C MET A 215 17.44 -6.66 14.06
N THR A 216 17.56 -5.98 12.91
CA THR A 216 18.16 -6.55 11.68
C THR A 216 19.61 -6.96 11.90
N GLU A 217 20.12 -7.98 11.17
CA GLU A 217 21.48 -8.53 11.33
C GLU A 217 22.53 -7.82 10.46
N GLY A 218 22.41 -6.83 9.83
CA GLY A 218 23.49 -6.25 9.02
C GLY A 218 23.03 -5.18 8.04
N GLY A 219 21.88 -4.59 8.27
CA GLY A 219 21.31 -3.60 7.36
C GLY A 219 20.82 -4.20 6.04
N ASP A 220 20.62 -5.52 5.98
CA ASP A 220 20.01 -6.18 4.83
C ASP A 220 18.53 -5.78 4.73
N PRO A 221 18.10 -5.26 3.56
CA PRO A 221 16.70 -4.95 3.30
C PRO A 221 15.74 -6.10 3.54
N ARG A 222 16.23 -7.33 3.39
CA ARG A 222 15.42 -8.53 3.56
C ARG A 222 15.05 -8.79 5.02
N ASP A 223 15.74 -8.16 5.96
CA ASP A 223 15.47 -8.34 7.39
C ASP A 223 14.22 -7.56 7.85
N ASN A 224 13.82 -6.49 7.15
CA ASN A 224 12.61 -5.72 7.49
C ASN A 224 11.72 -5.40 6.26
N PRO A 225 11.35 -6.41 5.44
CA PRO A 225 10.70 -6.20 4.14
C PRO A 225 9.29 -5.61 4.25
N ILE A 226 8.61 -5.83 5.37
CA ILE A 226 7.24 -5.34 5.60
C ILE A 226 7.26 -3.84 5.85
N ALA A 227 8.08 -3.36 6.78
CA ALA A 227 8.19 -1.93 7.06
C ALA A 227 8.62 -1.17 5.81
N GLU A 228 9.62 -1.66 5.08
CA GLU A 228 10.04 -1.06 3.82
C GLU A 228 8.93 -1.02 2.76
N ARG A 229 8.16 -2.10 2.65
CA ARG A 229 7.05 -2.14 1.71
C ARG A 229 5.96 -1.14 2.06
N VAL A 230 5.59 -1.03 3.33
CA VAL A 230 4.59 -0.07 3.82
C VAL A 230 5.09 1.36 3.63
N ASN A 231 6.33 1.66 4.04
CA ASN A 231 6.97 2.94 3.80
C ASN A 231 6.98 3.32 2.31
N GLY A 232 7.34 2.36 1.46
CA GLY A 232 7.34 2.56 0.02
C GLY A 232 5.95 2.87 -0.54
N ILE A 233 4.90 2.25 -0.02
CA ILE A 233 3.51 2.52 -0.43
C ILE A 233 3.10 3.92 0.05
N ILE A 234 3.22 4.23 1.34
CA ILE A 234 2.85 5.54 1.90
C ILE A 234 3.58 6.66 1.15
N LYS A 235 4.91 6.56 1.02
CA LYS A 235 5.72 7.56 0.34
C LYS A 235 5.36 7.70 -1.14
N ASN A 236 5.32 6.62 -1.89
CA ASN A 236 5.28 6.68 -3.35
C ASN A 236 3.86 6.69 -3.93
N GLU A 237 2.88 6.07 -3.26
CA GLU A 237 1.50 6.04 -3.76
C GLU A 237 0.70 7.26 -3.27
N TYR A 238 0.95 7.78 -2.06
CA TYR A 238 0.15 8.82 -1.42
C TYR A 238 0.83 10.17 -1.28
N LEU A 239 2.14 10.17 -0.96
CA LEU A 239 2.84 11.40 -0.64
C LEU A 239 3.62 12.02 -1.81
N TYR A 240 3.92 11.28 -2.88
CA TYR A 240 4.61 11.82 -4.04
C TYR A 240 3.71 12.00 -5.26
N PRO A 241 3.83 13.17 -5.96
CA PRO A 241 4.61 14.36 -5.67
C PRO A 241 4.00 15.15 -4.50
N LEU A 242 4.86 15.63 -3.59
CA LEU A 242 4.44 16.42 -2.44
C LEU A 242 4.29 17.89 -2.85
N GLN A 243 3.07 18.37 -2.87
CA GLN A 243 2.71 19.78 -2.95
C GLN A 243 2.04 20.16 -1.62
N VAL A 244 2.84 20.37 -0.58
CA VAL A 244 2.35 20.65 0.77
C VAL A 244 3.34 21.56 1.49
N THR A 245 2.82 22.46 2.33
CA THR A 245 3.63 23.26 3.24
C THR A 245 4.11 22.41 4.40
N MET A 246 5.16 22.87 5.11
CA MET A 246 5.65 22.22 6.32
C MET A 246 4.53 22.06 7.36
N ALA A 247 3.71 23.09 7.57
CA ALA A 247 2.58 23.07 8.49
C ALA A 247 1.49 22.04 8.08
N GLY A 248 1.27 21.84 6.79
CA GLY A 248 0.29 20.89 6.27
C GLY A 248 0.77 19.44 6.18
N LEU A 249 2.07 19.19 6.37
CA LEU A 249 2.66 17.86 6.15
C LEU A 249 2.09 16.79 7.09
N SER A 250 1.95 17.08 8.37
CA SER A 250 1.42 16.12 9.35
C SER A 250 0.00 15.69 9.00
N MET A 251 -0.86 16.63 8.62
CA MET A 251 -2.23 16.33 8.17
C MET A 251 -2.23 15.51 6.87
N ARG A 252 -1.31 15.80 5.94
CA ARG A 252 -1.19 15.02 4.70
C ARG A 252 -0.77 13.59 4.95
N VAL A 253 0.18 13.38 5.86
CA VAL A 253 0.62 12.04 6.30
C VAL A 253 -0.52 11.31 7.01
N HIS A 254 -1.25 11.98 7.90
CA HIS A 254 -2.43 11.42 8.55
C HIS A 254 -3.46 10.90 7.55
N LYS A 255 -3.85 11.73 6.58
CA LYS A 255 -4.79 11.34 5.51
C LYS A 255 -4.27 10.17 4.67
N ALA A 256 -2.97 10.14 4.37
CA ALA A 256 -2.34 9.06 3.62
C ALA A 256 -2.39 7.72 4.39
N ILE A 257 -2.08 7.75 5.69
CA ILE A 257 -2.14 6.57 6.56
C ILE A 257 -3.57 6.09 6.75
N HIS A 258 -4.53 7.01 6.96
CA HIS A 258 -5.95 6.65 7.04
C HIS A 258 -6.43 5.95 5.76
N ALA A 259 -6.21 6.55 4.59
CA ALA A 259 -6.58 5.95 3.31
C ALA A 259 -5.88 4.59 3.08
N TYR A 260 -4.62 4.47 3.49
CA TYR A 260 -3.89 3.20 3.43
C TYR A 260 -4.49 2.14 4.35
N ASN A 261 -4.79 2.46 5.60
CA ASN A 261 -5.30 1.53 6.60
C ASN A 261 -6.75 1.12 6.33
N ALA A 262 -7.64 2.11 6.10
CA ALA A 262 -9.09 1.90 6.10
C ALA A 262 -9.68 1.60 4.72
N GLU A 263 -9.06 2.06 3.64
CA GLU A 263 -9.72 2.04 2.33
C GLU A 263 -8.97 1.18 1.29
N ARG A 264 -7.64 1.05 1.43
CA ARG A 264 -6.80 0.42 0.40
C ARG A 264 -6.81 -1.11 0.49
N PRO A 265 -7.29 -1.84 -0.54
CA PRO A 265 -7.18 -3.30 -0.58
C PRO A 265 -5.73 -3.77 -0.66
N HIS A 266 -5.38 -4.84 0.03
CA HIS A 266 -4.07 -5.47 0.01
C HIS A 266 -4.12 -6.88 -0.57
N LEU A 267 -3.24 -7.15 -1.53
CA LEU A 267 -3.18 -8.47 -2.16
C LEU A 267 -2.82 -9.58 -1.15
N SER A 268 -1.88 -9.29 -0.24
CA SER A 268 -1.47 -10.23 0.80
C SER A 268 -2.49 -10.39 1.93
N LEU A 269 -3.57 -9.64 1.91
CA LEU A 269 -4.66 -9.69 2.88
C LEU A 269 -5.98 -10.10 2.20
N ASN A 270 -5.94 -10.92 1.16
CA ASN A 270 -7.12 -11.35 0.41
C ASN A 270 -7.96 -10.18 -0.13
N MET A 271 -7.33 -9.06 -0.49
CA MET A 271 -7.96 -7.79 -0.87
C MET A 271 -8.73 -7.09 0.26
N ASN A 272 -8.64 -7.54 1.51
CA ASN A 272 -9.09 -6.78 2.66
C ASN A 272 -8.20 -5.57 2.93
N THR A 273 -8.70 -4.63 3.72
CA THR A 273 -7.93 -3.48 4.20
C THR A 273 -7.09 -3.86 5.43
N PRO A 274 -5.96 -3.19 5.69
CA PRO A 274 -5.17 -3.41 6.90
C PRO A 274 -5.98 -3.29 8.19
N GLU A 275 -6.83 -2.28 8.30
CA GLU A 275 -7.67 -2.04 9.48
C GLU A 275 -8.69 -3.16 9.70
N HIS A 276 -9.33 -3.66 8.64
CA HIS A 276 -10.25 -4.79 8.75
C HIS A 276 -9.54 -6.01 9.35
N VAL A 277 -8.40 -6.40 8.77
CA VAL A 277 -7.63 -7.56 9.25
C VAL A 277 -7.10 -7.35 10.67
N TYR A 278 -6.68 -6.13 11.03
CA TYR A 278 -6.23 -5.81 12.38
C TYR A 278 -7.33 -5.96 13.42
N ARG A 279 -8.55 -5.57 13.08
CA ARG A 279 -9.70 -5.65 14.00
C ARG A 279 -10.28 -7.06 14.12
N THR A 280 -10.33 -7.80 13.02
CA THR A 280 -10.97 -9.13 12.97
C THR A 280 -10.01 -10.27 13.28
N GLY A 281 -8.71 -10.08 13.04
CA GLY A 281 -7.73 -11.17 13.11
C GLY A 281 -7.92 -12.23 12.03
N GLU A 282 -8.66 -11.93 10.96
CA GLU A 282 -8.91 -12.90 9.88
C GLU A 282 -7.62 -13.51 9.33
N PRO A 283 -7.60 -14.82 9.05
CA PRO A 283 -6.45 -15.48 8.43
C PRO A 283 -6.09 -14.85 7.07
N THR A 284 -4.82 -14.57 6.88
CA THR A 284 -4.32 -13.98 5.64
C THR A 284 -3.54 -15.00 4.82
N ASN A 285 -3.67 -14.92 3.49
CA ASN A 285 -2.87 -15.75 2.61
C ASN A 285 -1.40 -15.31 2.64
N ARG A 286 -0.53 -16.26 2.95
CA ARG A 286 0.90 -16.05 2.94
C ARG A 286 1.40 -16.00 1.51
N LEU A 287 1.57 -14.78 0.94
CA LEU A 287 2.01 -14.58 -0.44
C LEU A 287 3.51 -14.32 -0.58
N TRP A 288 4.31 -14.37 0.47
CA TRP A 288 5.76 -14.25 0.37
C TRP A 288 6.46 -15.60 0.53
N LYS A 289 7.49 -15.77 -0.26
CA LYS A 289 8.45 -16.86 -0.08
C LYS A 289 9.37 -16.49 1.09
N ASN A 290 9.68 -17.44 1.95
CA ASN A 290 10.78 -17.32 2.89
C ASN A 290 12.06 -17.23 2.05
N TYR A 291 12.76 -16.08 2.07
CA TYR A 291 14.00 -15.89 1.32
C TYR A 291 15.21 -16.51 2.04
N TYR A 292 15.05 -16.94 3.29
CA TYR A 292 16.05 -17.75 3.96
C TYR A 292 15.85 -19.20 3.53
N PRO A 293 16.83 -19.83 2.84
CA PRO A 293 16.74 -21.26 2.60
C PRO A 293 16.62 -21.97 3.95
N TYR A 294 15.72 -22.92 4.03
CA TYR A 294 15.74 -23.91 5.07
C TYR A 294 17.15 -24.54 5.03
N TYR A 295 18.01 -24.22 5.95
CA TYR A 295 19.12 -25.09 6.25
C TYR A 295 18.50 -26.33 6.88
N ASP A 296 18.26 -27.35 6.08
CA ASP A 296 18.01 -28.70 6.56
C ASP A 296 19.16 -29.05 7.49
N ASN A 297 18.95 -28.89 8.79
CA ASN A 297 19.80 -29.48 9.84
C ASN A 297 19.52 -30.98 9.91
N LEU A 298 19.74 -31.67 8.80
CA LEU A 298 19.85 -33.13 8.70
C LEU A 298 21.30 -33.49 8.40
N ASN A 299 22.23 -33.19 9.32
CA ASN A 299 23.55 -33.84 9.42
C ASN A 299 24.33 -33.31 10.62
N ILE A 300 23.79 -33.46 11.83
CA ILE A 300 24.60 -33.50 13.05
C ILE A 300 24.07 -34.66 13.89
N LEU A 301 24.28 -35.86 13.42
CA LEU A 301 24.41 -37.11 14.19
C LEU A 301 25.14 -38.13 13.29
N GLN A 302 26.44 -38.01 13.24
CA GLN A 302 27.40 -39.12 13.09
C GLN A 302 28.61 -38.82 13.94
#